data_b181daa9e6f260075744173b303be839
#
_entry.id   b181daa9e6f260075744173b303be839
#
_cell.length_a   1.000
_cell.length_b   1.000
_cell.length_c   1.000
_cell.angle_alpha   90.00
_cell.angle_beta   90.00
_cell.angle_gamma   90.00
#
_symmetry.space_group_name_H-M   'P 1'
#
loop_
_entity.id
_entity.type
_entity.pdbx_description
1 polymer ?
#
loop_
_entity_poly.entity_id
_entity_poly.type
_entity_poly.pdbx_seq_one_letter_code
_entity_poly.pdbx_strand_id
1 'polypeptide(L)'
;SLRMGVKYTLPPLASAPQKKNYQPLFGKSLASYKVTSSDLKGACFYLVSGHGGPDPGAIGKMGSHELHEDEYAYDIMLRLARNLLTRGAKVHIIIQDAKDGIRDQQFLNNSKRETCMGSPIPFNQVRRLKQRSDKINTLFKQDKYAYKRAIFVHVDSRNKGHQTDVFFYHQNKNSESKHL
;
A
#
# COMPACT_ATOMS: atom_id res chain seq x y z
N SER A 1 -47.72 2.30 -26.85
CA SER A 1 -48.28 3.62 -26.52
C SER A 1 -48.55 3.74 -25.03
N LEU A 2 -48.08 4.82 -24.43
CA LEU A 2 -48.30 5.13 -23.01
C LEU A 2 -49.79 5.48 -22.80
N ARG A 3 -50.44 4.88 -21.79
CA ARG A 3 -51.81 5.22 -21.41
C ARG A 3 -51.82 6.18 -20.24
N MET A 4 -52.61 7.22 -20.28
CA MET A 4 -52.78 8.17 -19.17
C MET A 4 -53.37 7.47 -17.95
N GLY A 5 -52.85 7.78 -16.74
CA GLY A 5 -53.31 7.20 -15.47
C GLY A 5 -52.70 5.86 -15.12
N VAL A 6 -51.82 5.28 -15.93
CA VAL A 6 -51.08 4.05 -15.62
C VAL A 6 -49.70 4.39 -15.04
N LYS A 7 -49.40 3.83 -13.86
CA LYS A 7 -48.07 3.96 -13.22
C LYS A 7 -47.10 2.99 -13.88
N TYR A 8 -46.12 3.52 -14.61
CA TYR A 8 -45.06 2.72 -15.23
C TYR A 8 -43.86 2.68 -14.34
N THR A 9 -43.38 1.49 -14.00
CA THR A 9 -42.11 1.32 -13.35
C THR A 9 -41.04 1.19 -14.41
N LEU A 10 -40.12 2.17 -14.48
CA LEU A 10 -38.96 2.06 -15.36
C LEU A 10 -38.06 0.94 -14.85
N PRO A 11 -37.49 0.10 -15.73
CA PRO A 11 -36.45 -0.83 -15.31
C PRO A 11 -35.31 -0.04 -14.68
N PRO A 12 -34.65 -0.60 -13.64
CA PRO A 12 -33.49 0.06 -13.06
C PRO A 12 -32.47 0.34 -14.16
N LEU A 13 -32.02 1.58 -14.26
CA LEU A 13 -30.94 1.97 -15.16
C LEU A 13 -29.77 1.00 -14.94
N ALA A 14 -29.42 0.24 -15.98
CA ALA A 14 -28.22 -0.59 -15.95
C ALA A 14 -27.08 0.33 -15.58
N SER A 15 -26.45 0.06 -14.43
CA SER A 15 -25.28 0.81 -13.98
C SER A 15 -24.23 0.76 -15.10
N ALA A 16 -23.77 1.92 -15.55
CA ALA A 16 -22.71 1.98 -16.56
C ALA A 16 -21.55 1.05 -16.14
N PRO A 17 -20.95 0.30 -17.07
CA PRO A 17 -19.89 -0.63 -16.74
C PRO A 17 -18.78 0.13 -16.01
N GLN A 18 -18.58 -0.19 -14.72
CA GLN A 18 -17.54 0.44 -13.90
C GLN A 18 -16.18 0.13 -14.52
N LYS A 19 -15.42 1.16 -14.84
CA LYS A 19 -14.06 1.03 -15.38
C LYS A 19 -13.22 0.21 -14.39
N LYS A 20 -12.75 -0.95 -14.81
CA LYS A 20 -11.76 -1.71 -14.06
C LYS A 20 -10.41 -1.00 -14.12
N ASN A 21 -9.85 -0.71 -12.96
CA ASN A 21 -8.47 -0.23 -12.85
C ASN A 21 -7.53 -1.43 -12.72
N TYR A 22 -6.25 -1.21 -13.01
CA TYR A 22 -5.25 -2.26 -13.02
C TYR A 22 -3.98 -1.81 -12.31
N GLN A 23 -3.52 -2.60 -11.33
CA GLN A 23 -2.24 -2.42 -10.63
C GLN A 23 -1.50 -3.75 -10.59
N PRO A 24 -0.46 -3.94 -11.45
CA PRO A 24 0.23 -5.22 -11.59
C PRO A 24 0.92 -5.70 -10.32
N LEU A 25 1.34 -4.78 -9.44
CA LEU A 25 1.99 -5.10 -8.17
C LEU A 25 1.08 -5.87 -7.19
N PHE A 26 -0.23 -5.93 -7.43
CA PHE A 26 -1.12 -6.73 -6.59
C PHE A 26 -1.13 -8.22 -6.94
N GLY A 27 -0.39 -8.63 -7.96
CA GLY A 27 -0.36 -10.00 -8.44
C GLY A 27 -1.55 -10.35 -9.36
N LYS A 28 -1.46 -11.48 -10.07
CA LYS A 28 -2.39 -11.84 -11.15
C LYS A 28 -3.86 -11.84 -10.72
N SER A 29 -4.17 -12.36 -9.54
CA SER A 29 -5.56 -12.51 -9.05
C SER A 29 -6.18 -11.19 -8.58
N LEU A 30 -5.39 -10.26 -8.08
CA LEU A 30 -5.84 -9.03 -7.42
C LEU A 30 -5.48 -7.74 -8.18
N ALA A 31 -4.76 -7.84 -9.30
CA ALA A 31 -4.33 -6.69 -10.10
C ALA A 31 -5.49 -5.82 -10.58
N SER A 32 -6.60 -6.46 -10.96
CA SER A 32 -7.81 -5.72 -11.34
C SER A 32 -8.63 -5.33 -10.12
N TYR A 33 -9.04 -4.07 -10.05
CA TYR A 33 -9.90 -3.57 -8.97
C TYR A 33 -10.91 -2.54 -9.48
N LYS A 34 -11.97 -2.31 -8.70
CA LYS A 34 -12.96 -1.27 -8.93
C LYS A 34 -12.88 -0.23 -7.81
N VAL A 35 -13.07 1.03 -8.13
CA VAL A 35 -13.32 2.06 -7.13
C VAL A 35 -14.75 1.89 -6.63
N THR A 36 -14.91 1.65 -5.33
CA THR A 36 -16.20 1.34 -4.70
C THR A 36 -16.76 2.51 -3.90
N SER A 37 -15.94 3.49 -3.54
CA SER A 37 -16.37 4.74 -2.91
C SER A 37 -15.49 5.92 -3.33
N SER A 38 -15.87 7.11 -2.95
CA SER A 38 -15.12 8.35 -3.17
C SER A 38 -14.62 8.98 -1.86
N ASP A 39 -14.61 8.21 -0.76
CA ASP A 39 -14.30 8.72 0.58
C ASP A 39 -12.90 9.35 0.68
N LEU A 40 -11.97 8.85 -0.14
CA LEU A 40 -10.59 9.33 -0.18
C LEU A 40 -10.27 10.08 -1.49
N LYS A 41 -11.30 10.52 -2.22
CA LYS A 41 -11.10 11.37 -3.40
C LYS A 41 -10.39 12.67 -2.99
N GLY A 42 -9.30 12.99 -3.69
CA GLY A 42 -8.49 14.17 -3.35
C GLY A 42 -7.35 13.90 -2.35
N ALA A 43 -7.23 12.68 -1.84
CA ALA A 43 -6.11 12.25 -1.02
C ALA A 43 -5.05 11.52 -1.85
N CYS A 44 -3.77 11.71 -1.49
CA CYS A 44 -2.62 11.05 -2.09
C CYS A 44 -1.74 10.42 -0.99
N PHE A 45 -1.42 9.15 -1.17
CA PHE A 45 -0.60 8.39 -0.23
C PHE A 45 0.69 7.89 -0.89
N TYR A 46 1.80 8.03 -0.16
CA TYR A 46 3.12 7.51 -0.54
C TYR A 46 3.41 6.34 0.40
N LEU A 47 3.26 5.11 -0.08
CA LEU A 47 3.38 3.91 0.74
C LEU A 47 4.76 3.29 0.58
N VAL A 48 5.37 3.00 1.70
CA VAL A 48 6.69 2.39 1.80
C VAL A 48 6.61 1.18 2.70
N SER A 49 6.94 0.00 2.20
CA SER A 49 7.30 -1.11 3.08
C SER A 49 8.68 -0.87 3.68
N GLY A 50 8.86 -1.16 4.95
CA GLY A 50 10.16 -1.17 5.59
C GLY A 50 11.08 -2.17 4.91
N HIS A 51 12.39 -1.94 5.00
CA HIS A 51 13.40 -2.88 4.49
C HIS A 51 13.30 -3.19 2.99
N GLY A 52 13.64 -4.40 2.54
CA GLY A 52 13.59 -4.86 1.16
C GLY A 52 14.92 -4.79 0.41
N GLY A 53 15.04 -5.56 -0.67
CA GLY A 53 16.26 -5.76 -1.44
C GLY A 53 17.36 -6.45 -0.60
N PRO A 54 18.48 -5.78 -0.32
CA PRO A 54 19.55 -6.38 0.47
C PRO A 54 19.28 -6.44 1.99
N ASP A 55 18.17 -5.87 2.46
CA ASP A 55 17.84 -5.69 3.87
C ASP A 55 16.54 -6.40 4.23
N PRO A 56 16.60 -7.58 4.84
CA PRO A 56 15.40 -8.35 5.21
C PRO A 56 14.66 -7.79 6.43
N GLY A 57 15.23 -6.79 7.13
CA GLY A 57 14.72 -6.34 8.43
C GLY A 57 14.92 -7.37 9.54
N ALA A 58 13.98 -7.42 10.48
CA ALA A 58 13.99 -8.44 11.53
C ALA A 58 13.69 -9.82 10.93
N ILE A 59 14.41 -10.84 11.42
CA ILE A 59 14.20 -12.24 11.03
C ILE A 59 13.68 -13.00 12.24
N GLY A 60 12.41 -13.39 12.20
CA GLY A 60 11.78 -14.28 13.15
C GLY A 60 11.85 -15.75 12.72
N LYS A 61 11.46 -16.66 13.62
CA LYS A 61 11.32 -18.09 13.31
C LYS A 61 10.01 -18.65 13.86
N MET A 62 9.36 -19.48 13.04
CA MET A 62 8.21 -20.29 13.46
C MET A 62 8.40 -21.72 12.94
N GLY A 63 8.72 -22.64 13.84
CA GLY A 63 9.15 -23.99 13.47
C GLY A 63 10.43 -23.95 12.61
N SER A 64 10.38 -24.56 11.43
CA SER A 64 11.48 -24.56 10.45
C SER A 64 11.48 -23.34 9.50
N HIS A 65 10.49 -22.44 9.61
CA HIS A 65 10.33 -21.31 8.69
C HIS A 65 10.96 -20.05 9.25
N GLU A 66 11.70 -19.33 8.43
CA GLU A 66 12.12 -17.96 8.72
C GLU A 66 11.05 -16.97 8.27
N LEU A 67 10.82 -15.95 9.10
CA LEU A 67 9.86 -14.88 8.86
C LEU A 67 10.65 -13.59 8.67
N HIS A 68 10.71 -13.09 7.45
CA HIS A 68 11.46 -11.89 7.09
C HIS A 68 10.54 -10.67 7.12
N GLU A 69 10.88 -9.66 7.89
CA GLU A 69 10.05 -8.47 8.10
C GLU A 69 9.64 -7.79 6.79
N ASP A 70 10.59 -7.63 5.87
CA ASP A 70 10.37 -6.97 4.59
C ASP A 70 9.24 -7.61 3.76
N GLU A 71 9.15 -8.94 3.75
CA GLU A 71 8.14 -9.67 3.00
C GLU A 71 6.72 -9.43 3.54
N TYR A 72 6.56 -9.47 4.87
CA TYR A 72 5.27 -9.22 5.52
C TYR A 72 4.90 -7.73 5.47
N ALA A 73 5.86 -6.83 5.68
CA ALA A 73 5.64 -5.40 5.54
C ALA A 73 5.19 -5.03 4.12
N TYR A 74 5.79 -5.68 3.10
CA TYR A 74 5.41 -5.49 1.71
C TYR A 74 3.99 -5.97 1.41
N ASP A 75 3.62 -7.17 1.86
CA ASP A 75 2.26 -7.71 1.68
C ASP A 75 1.20 -6.82 2.34
N ILE A 76 1.42 -6.41 3.60
CA ILE A 76 0.51 -5.51 4.33
C ILE A 76 0.40 -4.17 3.59
N MET A 77 1.51 -3.61 3.13
CA MET A 77 1.53 -2.35 2.38
C MET A 77 0.74 -2.47 1.07
N LEU A 78 0.83 -3.58 0.35
CA LEU A 78 0.03 -3.81 -0.88
C LEU A 78 -1.46 -3.91 -0.58
N ARG A 79 -1.86 -4.58 0.52
CA ARG A 79 -3.27 -4.65 0.96
C ARG A 79 -3.80 -3.26 1.32
N LEU A 80 -3.01 -2.46 2.03
CA LEU A 80 -3.33 -1.07 2.31
C LEU A 80 -3.48 -0.25 1.03
N ALA A 81 -2.52 -0.38 0.10
CA ALA A 81 -2.58 0.30 -1.19
C ALA A 81 -3.88 0.00 -1.95
N ARG A 82 -4.25 -1.29 -2.00
CA ARG A 82 -5.47 -1.73 -2.67
C ARG A 82 -6.73 -1.16 -2.00
N ASN A 83 -6.77 -1.15 -0.67
CA ASN A 83 -7.88 -0.57 0.10
C ASN A 83 -8.03 0.93 -0.18
N LEU A 84 -6.94 1.69 -0.16
CA LEU A 84 -6.95 3.12 -0.44
C LEU A 84 -7.40 3.43 -1.88
N LEU A 85 -6.89 2.68 -2.86
CA LEU A 85 -7.27 2.83 -4.27
C LEU A 85 -8.76 2.53 -4.52
N THR A 86 -9.32 1.51 -3.85
CA THR A 86 -10.75 1.18 -3.98
C THR A 86 -11.66 2.25 -3.36
N ARG A 87 -11.14 3.10 -2.48
CA ARG A 87 -11.83 4.27 -1.90
C ARG A 87 -11.57 5.58 -2.64
N GLY A 88 -10.91 5.52 -3.80
CA GLY A 88 -10.71 6.67 -4.67
C GLY A 88 -9.45 7.50 -4.39
N ALA A 89 -8.57 7.06 -3.51
CA ALA A 89 -7.27 7.72 -3.28
C ALA A 89 -6.33 7.58 -4.48
N LYS A 90 -5.39 8.51 -4.60
CA LYS A 90 -4.15 8.32 -5.35
C LYS A 90 -3.14 7.61 -4.46
N VAL A 91 -2.47 6.60 -4.97
CA VAL A 91 -1.43 5.87 -4.22
C VAL A 91 -0.17 5.74 -5.06
N HIS A 92 0.97 6.04 -4.44
CA HIS A 92 2.31 5.72 -4.94
C HIS A 92 2.90 4.61 -4.09
N ILE A 93 3.21 3.48 -4.69
CA ILE A 93 3.92 2.35 -4.07
C ILE A 93 5.40 2.56 -4.31
N ILE A 94 6.17 2.87 -3.25
CA ILE A 94 7.57 3.28 -3.37
C ILE A 94 8.51 2.08 -3.48
N ILE A 95 8.31 1.06 -2.64
CA ILE A 95 9.05 -0.21 -2.74
C ILE A 95 8.22 -1.19 -3.54
N GLN A 96 8.83 -1.84 -4.52
CA GLN A 96 8.13 -2.65 -5.52
C GLN A 96 8.87 -3.95 -5.78
N ASP A 97 8.16 -5.08 -5.77
CA ASP A 97 8.57 -6.33 -6.40
C ASP A 97 7.59 -6.67 -7.53
N ALA A 98 8.12 -6.82 -8.75
CA ALA A 98 7.29 -7.09 -9.93
C ALA A 98 6.75 -8.53 -9.98
N LYS A 99 7.25 -9.44 -9.15
CA LYS A 99 6.87 -10.85 -9.12
C LYS A 99 6.01 -11.21 -7.93
N ASP A 100 6.25 -10.57 -6.79
CA ASP A 100 5.50 -10.82 -5.56
C ASP A 100 4.32 -9.85 -5.45
N GLY A 101 3.12 -10.41 -5.46
CA GLY A 101 1.88 -9.68 -5.27
C GLY A 101 1.39 -9.76 -3.82
N ILE A 102 0.11 -9.51 -3.62
CA ILE A 102 -0.59 -9.84 -2.36
C ILE A 102 -0.64 -11.36 -2.24
N ARG A 103 -0.21 -11.89 -1.09
CA ARG A 103 -0.01 -13.32 -0.85
C ARG A 103 -0.77 -13.79 0.37
N ASP A 104 -1.53 -14.87 0.24
CA ASP A 104 -2.34 -15.45 1.31
C ASP A 104 -1.65 -16.65 2.01
N GLN A 105 -0.38 -16.94 1.66
CA GLN A 105 0.40 -17.98 2.31
C GLN A 105 0.74 -17.59 3.74
N GLN A 106 0.70 -18.58 4.64
CA GLN A 106 1.12 -18.39 6.04
C GLN A 106 2.59 -18.00 6.15
N PHE A 107 3.45 -18.61 5.31
CA PHE A 107 4.88 -18.33 5.27
C PHE A 107 5.24 -17.73 3.92
N LEU A 108 5.78 -16.52 3.94
CA LEU A 108 6.20 -15.82 2.74
C LEU A 108 7.66 -16.14 2.43
N ASN A 109 7.93 -16.50 1.18
CA ASN A 109 9.29 -16.75 0.73
C ASN A 109 10.06 -15.42 0.64
N ASN A 110 11.30 -15.43 1.17
CA ASN A 110 12.19 -14.30 1.04
C ASN A 110 12.58 -14.05 -0.41
N SER A 111 12.53 -12.80 -0.80
CA SER A 111 13.05 -12.32 -2.08
C SER A 111 14.09 -11.21 -1.82
N LYS A 112 14.85 -10.85 -2.84
CA LYS A 112 15.78 -9.70 -2.82
C LYS A 112 15.64 -8.90 -4.10
N ARG A 113 14.44 -8.96 -4.71
CA ARG A 113 14.15 -8.35 -6.01
C ARG A 113 13.52 -6.97 -5.88
N GLU A 114 13.24 -6.55 -4.65
CA GLU A 114 12.59 -5.27 -4.41
C GLU A 114 13.44 -4.13 -4.96
N THR A 115 12.75 -3.17 -5.50
CA THR A 115 13.32 -1.94 -6.05
C THR A 115 12.64 -0.72 -5.45
N CYS A 116 13.32 0.40 -5.42
CA CYS A 116 12.70 1.69 -5.14
C CYS A 116 12.22 2.30 -6.47
N MET A 117 10.96 2.03 -6.83
CA MET A 117 10.34 2.46 -8.10
C MET A 117 11.25 2.14 -9.32
N GLY A 118 11.67 0.87 -9.43
CA GLY A 118 12.50 0.37 -10.52
C GLY A 118 14.02 0.59 -10.32
N SER A 119 14.45 1.36 -9.34
CA SER A 119 15.87 1.56 -9.04
C SER A 119 16.35 0.55 -8.00
N PRO A 120 17.55 -0.05 -8.14
CA PRO A 120 18.13 -0.95 -7.14
C PRO A 120 18.22 -0.29 -5.76
N ILE A 121 17.96 -1.07 -4.71
CA ILE A 121 18.05 -0.61 -3.33
C ILE A 121 19.51 -0.74 -2.86
N PRO A 122 20.16 0.36 -2.36
CA PRO A 122 21.56 0.30 -1.92
C PRO A 122 21.77 -0.55 -0.66
N PHE A 123 22.93 -1.18 -0.52
CA PHE A 123 23.34 -1.88 0.72
C PHE A 123 23.44 -0.94 1.93
N ASN A 124 23.94 0.27 1.72
CA ASN A 124 24.14 1.23 2.81
C ASN A 124 22.79 1.78 3.31
N GLN A 125 22.52 1.63 4.60
CA GLN A 125 21.25 2.03 5.23
C GLN A 125 20.93 3.52 5.02
N VAL A 126 21.89 4.41 5.21
CA VAL A 126 21.66 5.86 5.03
C VAL A 126 21.25 6.17 3.60
N ARG A 127 21.92 5.54 2.63
CA ARG A 127 21.57 5.69 1.20
C ARG A 127 20.20 5.12 0.88
N ARG A 128 19.80 3.98 1.47
CA ARG A 128 18.46 3.40 1.30
C ARG A 128 17.38 4.35 1.80
N LEU A 129 17.54 4.87 3.01
CA LEU A 129 16.59 5.81 3.61
C LEU A 129 16.50 7.11 2.79
N LYS A 130 17.66 7.63 2.37
CA LYS A 130 17.71 8.82 1.52
C LYS A 130 17.02 8.58 0.17
N GLN A 131 17.26 7.44 -0.49
CA GLN A 131 16.63 7.10 -1.77
C GLN A 131 15.10 7.16 -1.69
N ARG A 132 14.51 6.58 -0.63
CA ARG A 132 13.05 6.59 -0.40
C ARG A 132 12.53 8.00 -0.16
N SER A 133 13.20 8.75 0.71
CA SER A 133 12.83 10.13 1.03
C SER A 133 12.92 11.04 -0.19
N ASP A 134 13.98 10.94 -0.99
CA ASP A 134 14.14 11.71 -2.22
C ASP A 134 13.02 11.40 -3.22
N LYS A 135 12.67 10.11 -3.37
CA LYS A 135 11.60 9.69 -4.27
C LYS A 135 10.24 10.25 -3.83
N ILE A 136 9.92 10.14 -2.53
CA ILE A 136 8.70 10.69 -1.95
C ILE A 136 8.67 12.21 -2.15
N ASN A 137 9.74 12.92 -1.82
CA ASN A 137 9.81 14.38 -1.93
C ASN A 137 9.63 14.85 -3.37
N THR A 138 10.18 14.13 -4.35
CA THR A 138 9.99 14.41 -5.76
C THR A 138 8.52 14.30 -6.15
N LEU A 139 7.88 13.19 -5.83
CA LEU A 139 6.47 12.96 -6.10
C LEU A 139 5.58 13.97 -5.36
N PHE A 140 5.88 14.26 -4.10
CA PHE A 140 5.14 15.21 -3.27
C PHE A 140 5.10 16.60 -3.89
N LYS A 141 6.21 17.06 -4.49
CA LYS A 141 6.28 18.36 -5.20
C LYS A 141 5.46 18.37 -6.48
N GLN A 142 5.37 17.24 -7.17
CA GLN A 142 4.63 17.08 -8.43
C GLN A 142 3.13 16.95 -8.24
N ASP A 143 2.72 16.27 -7.18
CA ASP A 143 1.31 15.98 -6.88
C ASP A 143 0.53 17.22 -6.41
N LYS A 144 -0.65 17.44 -6.97
CA LYS A 144 -1.54 18.59 -6.70
C LYS A 144 -2.71 18.25 -5.75
N TYR A 145 -2.55 17.21 -4.93
CA TYR A 145 -3.57 16.80 -3.96
C TYR A 145 -3.53 17.68 -2.70
N ALA A 146 -4.71 18.03 -2.17
CA ALA A 146 -4.83 18.82 -0.95
C ALA A 146 -4.35 18.05 0.30
N TYR A 147 -4.69 16.75 0.35
CA TYR A 147 -4.22 15.85 1.41
C TYR A 147 -3.14 14.92 0.88
N LYS A 148 -1.98 14.94 1.51
CA LYS A 148 -0.83 14.09 1.14
C LYS A 148 -0.20 13.48 2.38
N ARG A 149 0.01 12.15 2.38
CA ARG A 149 0.56 11.42 3.52
C ARG A 149 1.56 10.35 3.08
N ALA A 150 2.74 10.31 3.72
CA ALA A 150 3.65 9.18 3.62
C ALA A 150 3.40 8.21 4.77
N ILE A 151 3.30 6.92 4.46
CA ILE A 151 3.09 5.84 5.44
C ILE A 151 4.20 4.80 5.24
N PHE A 152 4.93 4.52 6.31
CA PHE A 152 5.96 3.49 6.36
C PHE A 152 5.42 2.32 7.18
N VAL A 153 5.40 1.13 6.59
CA VAL A 153 4.90 -0.09 7.22
C VAL A 153 6.08 -0.94 7.67
N HIS A 154 6.13 -1.27 8.94
CA HIS A 154 7.07 -2.19 9.55
C HIS A 154 6.32 -3.31 10.29
N VAL A 155 6.95 -4.47 10.44
CA VAL A 155 6.42 -5.64 11.15
C VAL A 155 7.52 -6.16 12.06
N ASP A 156 7.74 -5.48 13.18
CA ASP A 156 8.72 -5.87 14.18
C ASP A 156 8.09 -5.94 15.57
N SER A 157 8.80 -6.52 16.52
CA SER A 157 8.41 -6.51 17.92
C SER A 157 9.37 -5.65 18.75
N ARG A 158 8.84 -4.87 19.70
CA ARG A 158 9.65 -4.00 20.54
C ARG A 158 10.50 -4.76 21.56
N ASN A 159 9.98 -5.87 22.09
CA ASN A 159 10.64 -6.64 23.15
C ASN A 159 10.37 -8.13 22.99
N LYS A 160 11.36 -8.94 23.39
CA LYS A 160 11.24 -10.40 23.42
C LYS A 160 10.12 -10.81 24.40
N GLY A 161 9.11 -11.51 23.91
CA GLY A 161 7.98 -11.98 24.73
C GLY A 161 6.83 -11.00 24.91
N HIS A 162 6.87 -9.80 24.34
CA HIS A 162 5.75 -8.86 24.31
C HIS A 162 5.13 -8.78 22.91
N GLN A 163 3.87 -9.11 22.82
CA GLN A 163 3.08 -8.88 21.64
C GLN A 163 2.57 -7.43 21.68
N THR A 164 2.87 -6.65 20.63
CA THR A 164 2.30 -5.33 20.43
C THR A 164 1.55 -5.36 19.10
N ASP A 165 0.23 -5.15 19.15
CA ASP A 165 -0.60 -5.30 17.96
C ASP A 165 -0.32 -4.22 16.93
N VAL A 166 -0.31 -2.96 17.34
CA VAL A 166 -0.01 -1.81 16.46
C VAL A 166 0.60 -0.67 17.27
N PHE A 167 1.60 0.01 16.73
CA PHE A 167 2.08 1.28 17.27
C PHE A 167 2.43 2.25 16.13
N PHE A 168 2.27 3.54 16.40
CA PHE A 168 2.52 4.59 15.42
C PHE A 168 3.64 5.51 15.88
N TYR A 169 4.53 5.84 14.94
CA TYR A 169 5.48 6.93 15.09
C TYR A 169 5.02 8.13 14.27
N HIS A 170 5.02 9.30 14.86
CA HIS A 170 4.69 10.54 14.16
C HIS A 170 5.75 11.62 14.40
N GLN A 171 5.83 12.59 13.51
CA GLN A 171 6.74 13.71 13.68
C GLN A 171 6.14 14.74 14.65
N ASN A 172 6.83 15.02 15.77
CA ASN A 172 6.34 15.92 16.82
C ASN A 172 6.08 17.38 16.35
N LYS A 173 6.75 17.81 15.28
CA LYS A 173 6.60 19.16 14.71
C LYS A 173 5.39 19.34 13.79
N ASN A 174 4.69 18.24 13.46
CA ASN A 174 3.54 18.26 12.57
C ASN A 174 2.27 18.04 13.39
N SER A 175 1.45 19.09 13.56
CA SER A 175 0.20 19.05 14.32
C SER A 175 -0.80 18.03 13.77
N GLU A 176 -0.87 17.86 12.45
CA GLU A 176 -1.75 16.89 11.80
C GLU A 176 -1.35 15.43 12.08
N SER A 177 -0.08 15.16 12.34
CA SER A 177 0.40 13.81 12.68
C SER A 177 0.09 13.40 14.12
N LYS A 178 -0.36 14.30 14.99
CA LYS A 178 -0.69 14.04 16.41
C LYS A 178 -2.11 13.53 16.61
N HIS A 179 -2.97 13.63 15.60
CA HIS A 179 -4.39 13.27 15.66
C HIS A 179 -4.73 11.97 14.91
N LEU A 180 -3.76 11.08 14.78
CA LEU A 180 -3.94 9.75 14.18
C LEU A 180 -4.18 8.69 15.26
#